data_377c854c7e03fae5af9b943fda922eb7
#
_entry.id   377c854c7e03fae5af9b943fda922eb7
#
_cell.length_a   1.000
_cell.length_b   1.000
_cell.length_c   1.000
_cell.angle_alpha   90.00
_cell.angle_beta   90.00
_cell.angle_gamma   90.00
#
_symmetry.space_group_name_H-M   'P 1'
#
loop_
_entity.id
_entity.type
_entity.pdbx_description
1 polymer ?
#
loop_
_entity_poly.entity_id
_entity_poly.type
_entity_poly.pdbx_seq_one_letter_code
_entity_poly.pdbx_strand_id
1 'polypeptide(L)'
;LPHHTPGSSTPYHFLTEDGSFVGGNIAPGIKMRFTILHRMTKKLPLVEAEENELLPLFGRNTRDAIAAGVIRGIIFEVKGYMRDLQEQIPHYKTIITGGNAPFILHGLQVDIRFERHLVLMGLNQILLYNTRQEQ
;
A
#
# COMPACT_ATOMS: atom_id res chain seq x y z
N LEU A 1 5.12 17.92 -16.75
CA LEU A 1 4.06 16.92 -16.71
C LEU A 1 4.53 15.75 -15.90
N PRO A 2 3.77 15.34 -14.91
CA PRO A 2 4.10 14.11 -14.23
C PRO A 2 3.91 13.00 -15.24
N HIS A 3 5.00 12.52 -15.76
CA HIS A 3 4.97 11.27 -16.49
C HIS A 3 4.61 10.20 -15.45
N HIS A 4 3.42 9.69 -15.57
CA HIS A 4 3.11 8.44 -14.92
C HIS A 4 4.00 7.40 -15.57
N THR A 5 5.22 7.34 -15.12
CA THR A 5 6.11 6.28 -15.52
C THR A 5 5.48 4.99 -15.00
N PRO A 6 5.25 4.00 -15.87
CA PRO A 6 4.82 2.70 -15.40
C PRO A 6 5.81 2.23 -14.35
N GLY A 7 5.33 1.92 -13.16
CA GLY A 7 6.18 1.44 -12.09
C GLY A 7 6.62 2.50 -11.11
N SER A 8 5.77 3.47 -10.79
CA SER A 8 6.07 4.43 -9.72
C SER A 8 6.20 3.74 -8.37
N SER A 9 7.08 4.27 -7.53
CA SER A 9 7.27 3.79 -6.17
C SER A 9 6.10 4.17 -5.27
N THR A 10 6.03 3.51 -4.13
CA THR A 10 5.11 3.86 -3.04
C THR A 10 5.94 4.48 -1.92
N PRO A 11 5.91 5.79 -1.76
CA PRO A 11 6.58 6.42 -0.62
C PRO A 11 5.71 6.35 0.62
N TYR A 12 6.36 6.08 1.75
CA TYR A 12 5.77 6.14 3.07
C TYR A 12 6.36 7.34 3.79
N HIS A 13 5.51 8.20 4.34
CA HIS A 13 5.94 9.37 5.09
C HIS A 13 5.39 9.32 6.50
N PHE A 14 6.26 9.48 7.47
CA PHE A 14 5.84 9.64 8.86
C PHE A 14 5.97 11.10 9.25
N LEU A 15 4.86 11.68 9.72
CA LEU A 15 4.75 13.09 10.07
C LEU A 15 4.34 13.24 11.52
N THR A 16 4.75 14.34 12.13
CA THR A 16 4.18 14.78 13.39
C THR A 16 2.79 15.38 13.15
N GLU A 17 2.04 15.64 14.22
CA GLU A 17 0.69 16.17 14.06
C GLU A 17 0.67 17.59 13.47
N ASP A 18 1.75 18.34 13.57
CA ASP A 18 1.85 19.65 12.90
C ASP A 18 2.31 19.57 11.46
N GLY A 19 2.47 18.35 10.94
CA GLY A 19 2.87 18.13 9.55
C GLY A 19 4.37 18.10 9.29
N SER A 20 5.20 18.14 10.35
CA SER A 20 6.65 18.07 10.18
C SER A 20 7.08 16.66 9.81
N PHE A 21 8.00 16.57 8.87
CA PHE A 21 8.53 15.29 8.39
C PHE A 21 9.47 14.67 9.43
N VAL A 22 9.17 13.45 9.83
CA VAL A 22 10.02 12.68 10.76
C VAL A 22 10.92 11.72 10.00
N GLY A 23 10.38 11.05 9.01
CA GLY A 23 11.12 10.09 8.21
C GLY A 23 10.18 9.37 7.25
N GLY A 24 10.74 8.50 6.43
CA GLY A 24 9.93 7.75 5.50
C GLY A 24 10.72 6.66 4.82
N ASN A 25 9.99 5.81 4.10
CA ASN A 25 10.54 4.69 3.35
C ASN A 25 10.01 4.74 1.92
N ILE A 26 10.75 4.14 1.02
CA ILE A 26 10.37 4.02 -0.38
C ILE A 26 10.28 2.54 -0.72
N ALA A 27 9.16 2.12 -1.27
CA ALA A 27 8.92 0.75 -1.68
C ALA A 27 8.38 0.70 -3.11
N PRO A 28 8.49 -0.44 -3.80
CA PRO A 28 7.93 -0.55 -5.13
C PRO A 28 6.41 -0.45 -5.09
N GLY A 29 5.83 0.31 -6.03
CA GLY A 29 4.39 0.35 -6.22
C GLY A 29 3.86 -0.92 -6.86
N ILE A 30 2.54 -1.03 -6.97
CA ILE A 30 1.88 -2.25 -7.47
C ILE A 30 2.33 -2.54 -8.91
N LYS A 31 2.23 -1.55 -9.78
CA LYS A 31 2.59 -1.74 -11.19
C LYS A 31 4.06 -2.08 -11.36
N MET A 32 4.92 -1.46 -10.57
CA MET A 32 6.35 -1.77 -10.57
C MET A 32 6.60 -3.22 -10.16
N ARG A 33 5.89 -3.73 -9.15
CA ARG A 33 6.03 -5.12 -8.70
C ARG A 33 5.66 -6.11 -9.82
N PHE A 34 4.55 -5.87 -10.52
CA PHE A 34 4.17 -6.68 -11.67
C PHE A 34 5.20 -6.62 -12.79
N THR A 35 5.67 -5.43 -13.10
CA THR A 35 6.65 -5.22 -14.18
C THR A 35 7.97 -5.91 -13.87
N ILE A 36 8.46 -5.81 -12.64
CA ILE A 36 9.72 -6.42 -12.22
C ILE A 36 9.66 -7.94 -12.34
N LEU A 37 8.56 -8.54 -11.88
CA LEU A 37 8.38 -9.99 -11.99
C LEU A 37 8.45 -10.46 -13.43
N HIS A 38 7.85 -9.72 -14.33
CA HIS A 38 7.91 -10.04 -15.76
C HIS A 38 9.30 -9.82 -16.34
N ARG A 39 9.87 -8.65 -16.11
CA ARG A 39 11.13 -8.26 -16.78
C ARG A 39 12.36 -8.95 -16.20
N MET A 40 12.37 -9.23 -14.92
CA MET A 40 13.55 -9.80 -14.25
C MET A 40 13.50 -11.32 -14.15
N THR A 41 12.50 -11.95 -14.75
CA THR A 41 12.40 -13.41 -14.84
C THR A 41 12.21 -13.82 -16.30
N LYS A 42 12.58 -15.07 -16.62
CA LYS A 42 12.47 -15.55 -18.00
C LYS A 42 11.06 -15.97 -18.40
N LYS A 43 10.26 -16.43 -17.45
CA LYS A 43 9.01 -17.12 -17.77
C LYS A 43 7.75 -16.47 -17.17
N LEU A 44 7.88 -15.53 -16.27
CA LEU A 44 6.71 -14.94 -15.66
C LEU A 44 6.07 -13.91 -16.58
N PRO A 45 4.76 -14.05 -16.84
CA PRO A 45 4.06 -13.10 -17.71
C PRO A 45 3.85 -11.76 -17.01
N LEU A 46 3.54 -10.73 -17.80
CA LEU A 46 3.07 -9.48 -17.27
C LEU A 46 1.60 -9.66 -16.85
N VAL A 47 1.34 -9.47 -15.56
CA VAL A 47 0.01 -9.62 -14.98
C VAL A 47 -0.50 -8.27 -14.53
N GLU A 48 -1.80 -8.06 -14.67
CA GLU A 48 -2.52 -6.93 -14.11
C GLU A 48 -3.66 -7.48 -13.24
N ALA A 49 -4.06 -6.69 -12.23
CA ALA A 49 -5.14 -7.06 -11.33
C ALA A 49 -6.16 -5.93 -11.26
N GLU A 50 -7.42 -6.30 -11.06
CA GLU A 50 -8.49 -5.33 -10.84
C GLU A 50 -8.51 -4.87 -9.37
N GLU A 51 -9.01 -3.65 -9.14
CA GLU A 51 -8.96 -3.02 -7.81
C GLU A 51 -9.65 -3.82 -6.73
N ASN A 52 -10.76 -4.46 -7.06
CA ASN A 52 -11.56 -5.22 -6.10
C ASN A 52 -11.61 -6.70 -6.45
N GLU A 53 -10.61 -7.19 -7.17
CA GLU A 53 -10.53 -8.59 -7.53
C GLU A 53 -10.40 -9.47 -6.28
N LEU A 54 -11.16 -10.55 -6.24
CA LEU A 54 -11.10 -11.49 -5.14
C LEU A 54 -9.92 -12.44 -5.35
N LEU A 55 -8.83 -12.19 -4.65
CA LEU A 55 -7.62 -12.97 -4.76
C LEU A 55 -7.50 -13.97 -3.62
N PRO A 56 -7.10 -15.21 -3.90
CA PRO A 56 -6.86 -16.18 -2.84
C PRO A 56 -5.63 -15.79 -2.01
N LEU A 57 -5.49 -16.39 -0.83
CA LEU A 57 -4.27 -16.20 -0.04
C LEU A 57 -3.05 -16.74 -0.79
N PHE A 58 -3.21 -17.90 -1.41
CA PHE A 58 -2.20 -18.51 -2.28
C PHE A 58 -2.81 -18.86 -3.63
N GLY A 59 -2.21 -18.36 -4.71
CA GLY A 59 -2.67 -18.68 -6.05
C GLY A 59 -2.36 -20.11 -6.44
N ARG A 60 -3.23 -20.71 -7.25
CA ARG A 60 -3.07 -22.09 -7.72
C ARG A 60 -2.62 -22.18 -9.18
N ASN A 61 -2.43 -21.06 -9.81
CA ASN A 61 -1.87 -20.95 -11.16
C ASN A 61 -0.94 -19.74 -11.18
N THR A 62 -0.15 -19.62 -12.23
CA THR A 62 0.86 -18.58 -12.32
C THR A 62 0.26 -17.18 -12.24
N ARG A 63 -0.82 -16.92 -12.96
CA ARG A 63 -1.46 -15.61 -12.95
C ARG A 63 -1.92 -15.22 -11.54
N ASP A 64 -2.64 -16.10 -10.87
CA ASP A 64 -3.18 -15.82 -9.53
C ASP A 64 -2.07 -15.76 -8.48
N ALA A 65 -1.03 -16.56 -8.64
CA ALA A 65 0.13 -16.51 -7.74
C ALA A 65 0.84 -15.15 -7.84
N ILE A 66 1.00 -14.63 -9.05
CA ILE A 66 1.60 -13.32 -9.26
C ILE A 66 0.68 -12.22 -8.69
N ALA A 67 -0.62 -12.25 -9.05
CA ALA A 67 -1.56 -11.26 -8.59
C ALA A 67 -1.71 -11.25 -7.07
N ALA A 68 -1.88 -12.42 -6.46
CA ALA A 68 -1.99 -12.54 -5.01
C ALA A 68 -0.69 -12.10 -4.31
N GLY A 69 0.45 -12.50 -4.84
CA GLY A 69 1.75 -12.13 -4.27
C GLY A 69 1.97 -10.62 -4.26
N VAL A 70 1.64 -9.96 -5.36
CA VAL A 70 1.81 -8.51 -5.46
C VAL A 70 0.79 -7.76 -4.61
N ILE A 71 -0.50 -8.03 -4.80
CA ILE A 71 -1.56 -7.27 -4.14
C ILE A 71 -1.61 -7.55 -2.64
N ARG A 72 -1.61 -8.83 -2.24
CA ARG A 72 -1.58 -9.16 -0.82
C ARG A 72 -0.28 -8.74 -0.17
N GLY A 73 0.82 -8.82 -0.92
CA GLY A 73 2.13 -8.42 -0.41
C GLY A 73 2.17 -6.96 0.01
N ILE A 74 1.66 -6.05 -0.83
CA ILE A 74 1.64 -4.63 -0.47
C ILE A 74 0.66 -4.35 0.67
N ILE A 75 -0.48 -5.06 0.72
CA ILE A 75 -1.43 -4.92 1.82
C ILE A 75 -0.79 -5.37 3.14
N PHE A 76 -0.10 -6.50 3.14
CA PHE A 76 0.61 -6.97 4.33
C PHE A 76 1.71 -6.01 4.76
N GLU A 77 2.42 -5.42 3.80
CA GLU A 77 3.43 -4.40 4.07
C GLU A 77 2.81 -3.21 4.79
N VAL A 78 1.71 -2.67 4.29
CA VAL A 78 1.01 -1.54 4.91
C VAL A 78 0.50 -1.92 6.30
N LYS A 79 -0.12 -3.09 6.43
CA LYS A 79 -0.58 -3.59 7.73
C LYS A 79 0.56 -3.73 8.73
N GLY A 80 1.71 -4.18 8.27
CA GLY A 80 2.91 -4.29 9.10
C GLY A 80 3.34 -2.94 9.65
N TYR A 81 3.42 -1.93 8.80
CA TYR A 81 3.73 -0.57 9.23
C TYR A 81 2.72 -0.04 10.24
N MET A 82 1.44 -0.20 9.94
CA MET A 82 0.38 0.27 10.83
C MET A 82 0.43 -0.42 12.19
N ARG A 83 0.68 -1.73 12.19
CA ARG A 83 0.76 -2.51 13.44
C ARG A 83 1.94 -2.09 14.28
N ASP A 84 3.12 -1.97 13.68
CA ASP A 84 4.33 -1.57 14.39
C ASP A 84 4.20 -0.13 14.91
N LEU A 85 3.61 0.75 14.11
CA LEU A 85 3.40 2.13 14.52
C LEU A 85 2.43 2.22 15.69
N GLN A 86 1.38 1.43 15.69
CA GLN A 86 0.39 1.41 16.76
C GLN A 86 1.00 0.99 18.10
N GLU A 87 1.98 0.12 18.09
CA GLU A 87 2.68 -0.29 19.30
C GLU A 87 3.51 0.85 19.91
N GLN A 88 4.06 1.71 19.06
CA GLN A 88 4.89 2.82 19.47
C GLN A 88 4.10 4.09 19.71
N ILE A 89 3.09 4.34 18.91
CA ILE A 89 2.29 5.56 18.92
C ILE A 89 0.81 5.17 18.83
N PRO A 90 0.09 5.13 19.99
CA PRO A 90 -1.28 4.64 20.01
C PRO A 90 -2.27 5.47 19.20
N HIS A 91 -1.98 6.75 18.98
CA HIS A 91 -2.87 7.66 18.26
C HIS A 91 -2.22 8.13 16.96
N TYR A 92 -2.63 7.53 15.85
CA TYR A 92 -2.15 7.92 14.53
C TYR A 92 -3.28 7.76 13.51
N LYS A 93 -3.10 8.40 12.36
CA LYS A 93 -3.98 8.21 11.20
C LYS A 93 -3.16 7.80 10.00
N THR A 94 -3.75 6.98 9.15
CA THR A 94 -3.15 6.56 7.89
C THR A 94 -3.91 7.22 6.75
N ILE A 95 -3.21 7.94 5.90
CA ILE A 95 -3.76 8.57 4.72
C ILE A 95 -3.19 7.83 3.51
N ILE A 96 -4.06 7.27 2.69
CA ILE A 96 -3.67 6.49 1.52
C ILE A 96 -4.12 7.22 0.27
N THR A 97 -3.19 7.43 -0.66
CA THR A 97 -3.43 8.25 -1.84
C THR A 97 -2.76 7.64 -3.08
N GLY A 98 -3.14 8.16 -4.26
CA GLY A 98 -2.52 7.78 -5.52
C GLY A 98 -3.11 6.54 -6.17
N GLY A 99 -2.46 6.07 -7.23
CA GLY A 99 -2.95 4.97 -8.04
C GLY A 99 -3.02 3.62 -7.34
N ASN A 100 -2.19 3.41 -6.31
CA ASN A 100 -2.22 2.20 -5.50
C ASN A 100 -3.32 2.22 -4.43
N ALA A 101 -3.86 3.40 -4.14
CA ALA A 101 -4.79 3.59 -3.03
C ALA A 101 -6.03 2.69 -3.09
N PRO A 102 -6.71 2.54 -4.24
CA PRO A 102 -7.90 1.70 -4.30
C PRO A 102 -7.62 0.25 -3.90
N PHE A 103 -6.50 -0.32 -4.33
CA PHE A 103 -6.11 -1.69 -3.99
C PHE A 103 -5.85 -1.83 -2.49
N ILE A 104 -5.06 -0.92 -1.95
CA ILE A 104 -4.65 -0.94 -0.55
C ILE A 104 -5.86 -0.70 0.35
N LEU A 105 -6.66 0.31 0.01
CA LEU A 105 -7.83 0.67 0.79
C LEU A 105 -8.85 -0.47 0.85
N HIS A 106 -9.11 -1.12 -0.29
CA HIS A 106 -9.99 -2.29 -0.32
C HIS A 106 -9.46 -3.41 0.59
N GLY A 107 -8.19 -3.73 0.49
CA GLY A 107 -7.57 -4.77 1.31
C GLY A 107 -7.57 -4.47 2.80
N LEU A 108 -7.44 -3.19 3.18
CA LEU A 108 -7.47 -2.77 4.59
C LEU A 108 -8.89 -2.69 5.14
N GLN A 109 -9.87 -2.32 4.30
CA GLN A 109 -11.27 -2.22 4.73
C GLN A 109 -11.89 -3.58 5.04
N VAL A 110 -11.40 -4.65 4.39
CA VAL A 110 -11.84 -6.00 4.75
C VAL A 110 -11.34 -6.42 6.13
N ASP A 111 -10.29 -5.77 6.64
CA ASP A 111 -9.82 -5.99 8.00
C ASP A 111 -10.26 -4.82 8.87
N ILE A 112 -11.36 -5.03 9.58
CA ILE A 112 -12.03 -4.00 10.38
C ILE A 112 -11.12 -3.36 11.42
N ARG A 113 -10.02 -4.03 11.80
CA ARG A 113 -9.06 -3.48 12.77
C ARG A 113 -8.36 -2.23 12.26
N PHE A 114 -8.27 -2.08 10.94
CA PHE A 114 -7.54 -0.97 10.31
C PHE A 114 -8.48 0.11 9.76
N GLU A 115 -9.74 -0.20 9.53
CA GLU A 115 -10.67 0.66 8.81
C GLU A 115 -10.79 2.07 9.39
N ARG A 116 -10.91 2.18 10.71
CA ARG A 116 -11.10 3.49 11.38
C ARG A 116 -9.88 4.41 11.34
N HIS A 117 -8.73 3.90 10.92
CA HIS A 117 -7.49 4.68 10.81
C HIS A 117 -7.26 5.21 9.41
N LEU A 118 -8.17 4.95 8.48
CA LEU A 118 -7.96 5.23 7.07
C LEU A 118 -8.61 6.53 6.64
N VAL A 119 -7.87 7.33 5.90
CA VAL A 119 -8.37 8.54 5.24
C VAL A 119 -7.86 8.53 3.81
N LEU A 120 -8.76 8.71 2.84
CA LEU A 120 -8.40 8.80 1.43
C LEU A 120 -8.22 10.26 1.03
N MET A 121 -7.10 10.58 0.37
CA MET A 121 -6.82 11.91 -0.15
C MET A 121 -6.25 11.84 -1.57
N GLY A 122 -6.26 12.98 -2.26
CA GLY A 122 -5.82 13.07 -3.65
C GLY A 122 -4.32 13.15 -3.89
N LEU A 123 -3.50 12.95 -2.87
CA LEU A 123 -2.04 12.92 -3.00
C LEU A 123 -1.56 11.54 -3.43
N ASN A 124 -0.31 11.42 -3.83
CA ASN A 124 0.24 10.17 -4.37
C ASN A 124 1.22 9.51 -3.39
N GLN A 125 0.81 9.35 -2.14
CA GLN A 125 1.67 8.82 -1.10
C GLN A 125 0.86 8.27 0.06
N ILE A 126 1.50 7.45 0.90
CA ILE A 126 0.92 6.98 2.15
C ILE A 126 1.49 7.81 3.26
N LEU A 127 0.62 8.47 4.02
CA LEU A 127 1.01 9.29 5.16
C LEU A 127 0.56 8.62 6.45
N LEU A 128 1.51 8.48 7.36
CA LEU A 128 1.27 7.97 8.70
C LEU A 128 1.61 9.11 9.65
N TYR A 129 0.65 9.57 10.42
CA TYR A 129 0.95 10.67 11.32
C TYR A 129 0.27 10.51 12.67
N ASN A 130 0.94 11.04 13.68
CA ASN A 130 0.44 11.04 15.05
C ASN A 130 -0.68 12.05 15.18
N THR A 131 -1.80 11.65 15.78
CA THR A 131 -2.89 12.55 16.10
C THR A 131 -3.18 12.44 17.59
N ARG A 132 -3.15 13.60 18.24
CA ARG A 132 -3.47 13.64 19.63
C ARG A 132 -4.89 13.84 19.88
N GLN A 133 -5.72 13.88 19.23
CA GLN A 133 -6.89 14.19 19.57
C GLN A 133 -7.69 13.84 20.15
N GLU A 134 -8.03 13.69 20.26
CA GLU A 134 -8.83 13.96 20.58
C GLU A 134 -9.78 13.72 21.27
N GLN A 135 -10.15 13.73 21.58
CA GLN A 135 -11.18 13.56 22.40
C GLN A 135 -12.47 13.52 21.89
#